data_0089b6497c4f67dda73c6fa2faa43dcb
#
_entry.id   0089b6497c4f67dda73c6fa2faa43dcb
#
_cell.length_a   1.000
_cell.length_b   1.000
_cell.length_c   1.000
_cell.angle_alpha   90.00
_cell.angle_beta   90.00
_cell.angle_gamma   90.00
#
_symmetry.space_group_name_H-M   'P 1'
#
loop_
_entity.id
_entity.type
_entity.pdbx_description
1 polymer ?
#
loop_
_entity_poly.entity_id
_entity_poly.type
_entity_poly.pdbx_seq_one_letter_code
_entity_poly.pdbx_strand_id
1 'polypeptide(L)'
;MLVLVLGTAYLAHRRTAPLPALAIVAAYLLIMGAYSHAPGWLLVIFWLLWLAVAIPLALPDLRRKHFTAPLFAWFQKVLPPMSNTEKDAIEAGTVWWDGELFSGRPDWDKLLAYPKATLTAEEQAFIDGPTEELCAMVSEWEIGQRMDLPPEAWEHIKQHGFFALIIPKEYGGKGFSAYAHSQVAMKLATRSGDLASTVMVPNLSLIHI
;
A
#
# COMPACT_ATOMS: atom_id res chain seq x y z
N MET A 1 24.13 8.93 30.42
CA MET A 1 22.72 9.18 30.04
C MET A 1 22.54 9.38 28.54
N LEU A 2 23.22 10.30 27.87
CA LEU A 2 23.10 10.56 26.43
C LEU A 2 23.33 9.28 25.58
N VAL A 3 24.36 8.49 25.90
CA VAL A 3 24.67 7.23 25.20
C VAL A 3 23.52 6.21 25.31
N LEU A 4 22.88 6.12 26.46
CA LEU A 4 21.72 5.23 26.64
C LEU A 4 20.54 5.67 25.73
N VAL A 5 20.23 6.96 25.71
CA VAL A 5 19.14 7.52 24.89
C VAL A 5 19.42 7.34 23.40
N LEU A 6 20.62 7.71 22.95
CA LEU A 6 21.02 7.55 21.55
C LEU A 6 21.12 6.08 21.14
N GLY A 7 21.64 5.24 22.03
CA GLY A 7 21.73 3.78 21.79
C GLY A 7 20.34 3.12 21.67
N THR A 8 19.41 3.44 22.56
CA THR A 8 18.04 2.93 22.48
C THR A 8 17.29 3.45 21.24
N ALA A 9 17.46 4.73 20.89
CA ALA A 9 16.92 5.30 19.67
C ALA A 9 17.48 4.62 18.41
N TYR A 10 18.78 4.33 18.39
CA TYR A 10 19.43 3.59 17.30
C TYR A 10 18.89 2.17 17.16
N LEU A 11 18.76 1.42 18.28
CA LEU A 11 18.20 0.06 18.28
C LEU A 11 16.75 0.06 17.76
N ALA A 12 15.95 1.05 18.15
CA ALA A 12 14.59 1.23 17.67
C ALA A 12 14.57 1.56 16.17
N HIS A 13 15.41 2.47 15.70
CA HIS A 13 15.54 2.83 14.28
C HIS A 13 15.93 1.62 13.43
N ARG A 14 16.86 0.79 13.92
CA ARG A 14 17.29 -0.47 13.27
C ARG A 14 16.25 -1.58 13.36
N ARG A 15 15.12 -1.35 14.02
CA ARG A 15 14.07 -2.37 14.25
C ARG A 15 14.64 -3.66 14.86
N THR A 16 15.61 -3.54 15.74
CA THR A 16 16.23 -4.68 16.43
C THR A 16 15.16 -5.44 17.20
N ALA A 17 15.16 -6.76 17.11
CA ALA A 17 14.21 -7.60 17.85
C ALA A 17 14.26 -7.30 19.37
N PRO A 18 13.11 -7.37 20.08
CA PRO A 18 13.05 -6.93 21.49
C PRO A 18 14.07 -7.59 22.40
N LEU A 19 14.22 -8.92 22.33
CA LEU A 19 15.15 -9.63 23.23
C LEU A 19 16.62 -9.22 23.10
N PRO A 20 17.23 -9.18 21.87
CA PRO A 20 18.60 -8.65 21.72
C PRO A 20 18.71 -7.18 22.12
N ALA A 21 17.72 -6.35 21.82
CA ALA A 21 17.75 -4.94 22.22
C ALA A 21 17.76 -4.78 23.75
N LEU A 22 16.93 -5.54 24.45
CA LEU A 22 16.90 -5.56 25.92
C LEU A 22 18.21 -6.08 26.52
N ALA A 23 18.83 -7.11 25.92
CA ALA A 23 20.11 -7.63 26.37
C ALA A 23 21.23 -6.59 26.22
N ILE A 24 21.27 -5.83 25.12
CA ILE A 24 22.26 -4.76 24.91
C ILE A 24 22.10 -3.66 25.96
N VAL A 25 20.86 -3.23 26.24
CA VAL A 25 20.60 -2.21 27.26
C VAL A 25 20.97 -2.71 28.67
N ALA A 26 20.66 -3.97 28.99
CA ALA A 26 21.05 -4.58 30.25
C ALA A 26 22.56 -4.62 30.41
N ALA A 27 23.29 -5.07 29.37
CA ALA A 27 24.76 -5.09 29.38
C ALA A 27 25.33 -3.67 29.60
N TYR A 28 24.78 -2.68 28.95
CA TYR A 28 25.16 -1.27 29.18
C TYR A 28 24.94 -0.83 30.63
N LEU A 29 23.79 -1.18 31.24
CA LEU A 29 23.50 -0.83 32.64
C LEU A 29 24.45 -1.57 33.61
N LEU A 30 24.85 -2.82 33.33
CA LEU A 30 25.86 -3.57 34.10
C LEU A 30 27.22 -2.88 34.03
N ILE A 31 27.67 -2.52 32.83
CA ILE A 31 28.96 -1.81 32.64
C ILE A 31 28.91 -0.45 33.37
N MET A 32 27.85 0.29 33.23
CA MET A 32 27.67 1.55 33.96
C MET A 32 27.73 1.34 35.48
N GLY A 33 27.08 0.29 35.98
CA GLY A 33 27.11 -0.04 37.42
C GLY A 33 28.50 -0.39 37.92
N ALA A 34 29.31 -1.08 37.09
CA ALA A 34 30.66 -1.48 37.44
C ALA A 34 31.68 -0.32 37.44
N TYR A 35 31.52 0.64 36.53
CA TYR A 35 32.51 1.71 36.32
C TYR A 35 32.06 3.10 36.81
N SER A 36 30.79 3.29 37.16
CA SER A 36 30.31 4.59 37.66
C SER A 36 30.43 4.69 39.16
N HIS A 37 30.80 5.86 39.65
CA HIS A 37 30.75 6.22 41.08
C HIS A 37 29.32 6.67 41.50
N ALA A 38 28.30 6.27 40.76
CA ALA A 38 26.91 6.62 41.05
C ALA A 38 26.44 5.99 42.36
N PRO A 39 25.65 6.68 43.17
CA PRO A 39 25.13 6.07 44.41
C PRO A 39 24.23 4.89 44.08
N GLY A 40 24.34 3.81 44.88
CA GLY A 40 23.66 2.53 44.62
C GLY A 40 22.13 2.64 44.43
N TRP A 41 21.49 3.56 45.16
CA TRP A 41 20.06 3.79 45.00
C TRP A 41 19.67 4.26 43.58
N LEU A 42 20.51 5.04 42.91
CA LEU A 42 20.29 5.52 41.56
C LEU A 42 20.35 4.35 40.55
N LEU A 43 21.29 3.43 40.74
CA LEU A 43 21.41 2.22 39.93
C LEU A 43 20.17 1.34 40.08
N VAL A 44 19.64 1.20 41.29
CA VAL A 44 18.41 0.46 41.56
C VAL A 44 17.23 1.06 40.79
N ILE A 45 17.11 2.40 40.78
CA ILE A 45 16.04 3.07 40.01
C ILE A 45 16.18 2.78 38.52
N PHE A 46 17.40 2.85 37.93
CA PHE A 46 17.59 2.53 36.52
C PHE A 46 17.22 1.06 36.18
N TRP A 47 17.57 0.13 37.06
CA TRP A 47 17.20 -1.26 36.89
C TRP A 47 15.68 -1.48 36.99
N LEU A 48 15.00 -0.83 37.93
CA LEU A 48 13.55 -0.90 38.07
C LEU A 48 12.83 -0.31 36.83
N LEU A 49 13.31 0.83 36.34
CA LEU A 49 12.77 1.43 35.10
C LEU A 49 13.01 0.54 33.90
N TRP A 50 14.21 -0.05 33.80
CA TRP A 50 14.49 -0.99 32.72
C TRP A 50 13.60 -2.24 32.79
N LEU A 51 13.43 -2.83 33.97
CA LEU A 51 12.54 -3.99 34.18
C LEU A 51 11.08 -3.65 33.84
N ALA A 52 10.59 -2.48 34.22
CA ALA A 52 9.23 -2.02 33.89
C ALA A 52 8.98 -1.97 32.37
N VAL A 53 10.01 -1.70 31.56
CA VAL A 53 9.92 -1.72 30.10
C VAL A 53 10.24 -3.11 29.53
N ALA A 54 11.24 -3.77 30.07
CA ALA A 54 11.74 -5.05 29.57
C ALA A 54 10.70 -6.18 29.72
N ILE A 55 10.02 -6.25 30.88
CA ILE A 55 9.05 -7.31 31.14
C ILE A 55 7.90 -7.29 30.11
N PRO A 56 7.20 -6.18 29.86
CA PRO A 56 6.18 -6.14 28.82
C PRO A 56 6.68 -6.43 27.41
N LEU A 57 7.90 -6.00 27.07
CA LEU A 57 8.47 -6.25 25.75
C LEU A 57 8.94 -7.72 25.58
N ALA A 58 9.45 -8.33 26.63
CA ALA A 58 9.91 -9.72 26.60
C ALA A 58 8.76 -10.74 26.66
N LEU A 59 7.62 -10.39 27.29
CA LEU A 59 6.47 -11.27 27.51
C LEU A 59 5.28 -10.82 26.65
N PRO A 60 5.11 -11.36 25.41
CA PRO A 60 4.05 -10.94 24.49
C PRO A 60 2.64 -11.04 25.06
N ASP A 61 2.36 -12.09 25.87
CA ASP A 61 1.03 -12.32 26.43
C ASP A 61 0.68 -11.27 27.50
N LEU A 62 1.65 -10.89 28.34
CA LEU A 62 1.47 -9.83 29.33
C LEU A 62 1.21 -8.49 28.64
N ARG A 63 2.02 -8.17 27.62
CA ARG A 63 1.84 -6.97 26.80
C ARG A 63 0.48 -6.94 26.12
N ARG A 64 0.09 -8.06 25.50
CA ARG A 64 -1.19 -8.16 24.80
C ARG A 64 -2.35 -7.90 25.76
N LYS A 65 -2.34 -8.57 26.92
CA LYS A 65 -3.43 -8.50 27.91
C LYS A 65 -3.56 -7.12 28.57
N HIS A 66 -2.44 -6.50 28.96
CA HIS A 66 -2.48 -5.32 29.82
C HIS A 66 -2.25 -4.00 29.07
N PHE A 67 -1.68 -4.04 27.87
CA PHE A 67 -1.39 -2.82 27.09
C PHE A 67 -2.08 -2.83 25.74
N THR A 68 -1.80 -3.84 24.89
CA THR A 68 -2.27 -3.84 23.51
C THR A 68 -3.79 -3.99 23.41
N ALA A 69 -4.38 -4.93 24.13
CA ALA A 69 -5.82 -5.17 24.05
C ALA A 69 -6.67 -4.00 24.59
N PRO A 70 -6.36 -3.39 25.75
CA PRO A 70 -7.08 -2.20 26.22
C PRO A 70 -6.93 -1.01 25.28
N LEU A 71 -5.70 -0.78 24.76
CA LEU A 71 -5.43 0.31 23.80
C LEU A 71 -6.20 0.08 22.49
N PHE A 72 -6.21 -1.13 21.99
CA PHE A 72 -6.96 -1.50 20.79
C PHE A 72 -8.47 -1.33 20.97
N ALA A 73 -9.01 -1.76 22.10
CA ALA A 73 -10.43 -1.57 22.41
C ALA A 73 -10.83 -0.09 22.51
N TRP A 74 -9.93 0.76 23.05
CA TRP A 74 -10.12 2.20 23.05
C TRP A 74 -10.07 2.77 21.64
N PHE A 75 -9.07 2.35 20.83
CA PHE A 75 -8.89 2.81 19.46
C PHE A 75 -10.10 2.46 18.58
N GLN A 76 -10.65 1.24 18.72
CA GLN A 76 -11.88 0.85 18.02
C GLN A 76 -13.08 1.77 18.28
N LYS A 77 -13.16 2.35 19.48
CA LYS A 77 -14.24 3.30 19.80
C LYS A 77 -14.06 4.68 19.18
N VAL A 78 -12.83 5.05 18.88
CA VAL A 78 -12.48 6.35 18.28
C VAL A 78 -12.57 6.31 16.76
N LEU A 79 -12.45 5.12 16.16
CA LEU A 79 -12.60 4.95 14.71
C LEU A 79 -14.03 5.29 14.26
N PRO A 80 -14.21 5.99 13.16
CA PRO A 80 -15.53 6.17 12.57
C PRO A 80 -16.15 4.80 12.23
N PRO A 81 -17.48 4.66 12.31
CA PRO A 81 -18.14 3.42 11.93
C PRO A 81 -17.88 3.15 10.43
N MET A 82 -17.57 1.89 10.12
CA MET A 82 -17.41 1.43 8.75
C MET A 82 -18.74 1.59 7.99
N SER A 83 -18.70 2.12 6.79
CA SER A 83 -19.88 2.22 5.91
C SER A 83 -20.33 0.83 5.46
N ASN A 84 -21.61 0.70 5.11
CA ASN A 84 -22.13 -0.57 4.58
C ASN A 84 -21.37 -1.03 3.34
N THR A 85 -21.03 -0.11 2.44
CA THR A 85 -20.27 -0.40 1.21
C THR A 85 -18.88 -0.96 1.51
N GLU A 86 -18.17 -0.37 2.49
CA GLU A 86 -16.86 -0.89 2.91
C GLU A 86 -16.97 -2.27 3.54
N LYS A 87 -18.02 -2.50 4.34
CA LYS A 87 -18.29 -3.80 4.93
C LYS A 87 -18.58 -4.85 3.88
N ASP A 88 -19.45 -4.55 2.91
CA ASP A 88 -19.80 -5.43 1.82
C ASP A 88 -18.57 -5.75 0.95
N ALA A 89 -17.71 -4.77 0.68
CA ALA A 89 -16.47 -4.96 -0.05
C ALA A 89 -15.49 -5.88 0.70
N ILE A 90 -15.36 -5.73 2.01
CA ILE A 90 -14.49 -6.59 2.84
C ILE A 90 -15.06 -8.01 2.93
N GLU A 91 -16.38 -8.17 3.09
CA GLU A 91 -17.02 -9.47 3.19
C GLU A 91 -17.05 -10.22 1.86
N ALA A 92 -17.18 -9.52 0.73
CA ALA A 92 -17.17 -10.11 -0.61
C ALA A 92 -15.75 -10.36 -1.14
N GLY A 93 -14.76 -9.64 -0.65
CA GLY A 93 -13.40 -9.63 -1.20
C GLY A 93 -12.51 -10.74 -0.67
N THR A 94 -11.73 -11.30 -1.59
CA THR A 94 -10.50 -12.01 -1.25
C THR A 94 -9.37 -10.98 -1.21
N VAL A 95 -8.74 -10.80 -0.05
CA VAL A 95 -7.56 -9.95 0.06
C VAL A 95 -6.41 -10.65 -0.66
N TRP A 96 -5.89 -10.01 -1.69
CA TRP A 96 -4.73 -10.50 -2.42
C TRP A 96 -3.44 -10.16 -1.68
N TRP A 97 -2.29 -10.18 -2.37
CA TRP A 97 -0.98 -9.90 -1.75
C TRP A 97 -0.88 -8.51 -1.11
N ASP A 98 -1.61 -7.52 -1.59
CA ASP A 98 -1.65 -6.17 -1.02
C ASP A 98 -2.02 -6.16 0.48
N GLY A 99 -2.79 -7.14 0.95
CA GLY A 99 -3.05 -7.33 2.38
C GLY A 99 -1.78 -7.61 3.20
N GLU A 100 -0.74 -8.18 2.60
CA GLU A 100 0.54 -8.42 3.27
C GLU A 100 1.22 -7.11 3.70
N LEU A 101 1.00 -6.00 2.99
CA LEU A 101 1.56 -4.69 3.34
C LEU A 101 1.12 -4.23 4.73
N PHE A 102 -0.11 -4.55 5.13
CA PHE A 102 -0.67 -4.20 6.43
C PHE A 102 -0.17 -5.10 7.57
N SER A 103 0.47 -6.21 7.25
CA SER A 103 1.09 -7.09 8.26
C SER A 103 2.33 -6.46 8.92
N GLY A 104 2.93 -5.44 8.30
CA GLY A 104 4.22 -4.85 8.66
C GLY A 104 5.43 -5.72 8.30
N ARG A 105 5.20 -6.92 7.75
CA ARG A 105 6.22 -7.88 7.29
C ARG A 105 5.73 -8.57 6.01
N PRO A 106 5.60 -7.83 4.90
CA PRO A 106 5.08 -8.39 3.66
C PRO A 106 6.00 -9.49 3.12
N ASP A 107 5.40 -10.56 2.64
CA ASP A 107 6.12 -11.66 1.98
C ASP A 107 6.40 -11.29 0.52
N TRP A 108 7.59 -10.73 0.30
CA TRP A 108 8.05 -10.32 -1.03
C TRP A 108 8.32 -11.51 -1.96
N ASP A 109 8.73 -12.66 -1.42
CA ASP A 109 8.99 -13.86 -2.22
C ASP A 109 7.69 -14.38 -2.82
N LYS A 110 6.59 -14.31 -2.05
CA LYS A 110 5.26 -14.62 -2.55
C LYS A 110 4.84 -13.70 -3.70
N LEU A 111 5.09 -12.37 -3.61
CA LEU A 111 4.82 -11.44 -4.71
C LEU A 111 5.64 -11.77 -5.96
N LEU A 112 6.94 -12.02 -5.78
CA LEU A 112 7.85 -12.30 -6.88
C LEU A 112 7.60 -13.67 -7.54
N ALA A 113 6.93 -14.58 -6.83
CA ALA A 113 6.55 -15.90 -7.37
C ALA A 113 5.32 -15.84 -8.28
N TYR A 114 4.54 -14.75 -8.30
CA TYR A 114 3.43 -14.61 -9.23
C TYR A 114 3.92 -14.57 -10.68
N PRO A 115 3.23 -15.25 -11.60
CA PRO A 115 3.57 -15.20 -13.00
C PRO A 115 3.43 -13.77 -13.54
N LYS A 116 4.39 -13.36 -14.37
CA LYS A 116 4.31 -12.06 -15.02
C LYS A 116 3.11 -11.99 -15.94
N ALA A 117 2.29 -10.96 -15.80
CA ALA A 117 1.22 -10.70 -16.74
C ALA A 117 1.80 -10.39 -18.13
N THR A 118 1.20 -10.96 -19.16
CA THR A 118 1.59 -10.76 -20.56
C THR A 118 0.37 -10.34 -21.37
N LEU A 119 0.59 -9.55 -22.41
CA LEU A 119 -0.45 -9.18 -23.36
C LEU A 119 -0.67 -10.28 -24.39
N THR A 120 -1.91 -10.47 -24.81
CA THR A 120 -2.22 -11.24 -26.01
C THR A 120 -1.85 -10.45 -27.26
N ALA A 121 -1.77 -11.12 -28.42
CA ALA A 121 -1.48 -10.45 -29.69
C ALA A 121 -2.56 -9.41 -30.05
N GLU A 122 -3.84 -9.66 -29.71
CA GLU A 122 -4.96 -8.74 -29.92
C GLU A 122 -4.81 -7.48 -29.01
N GLU A 123 -4.48 -7.68 -27.75
CA GLU A 123 -4.26 -6.58 -26.79
C GLU A 123 -3.05 -5.71 -27.19
N GLN A 124 -1.96 -6.35 -27.61
CA GLN A 124 -0.78 -5.63 -28.08
C GLN A 124 -1.07 -4.82 -29.35
N ALA A 125 -1.77 -5.40 -30.31
CA ALA A 125 -2.16 -4.72 -31.55
C ALA A 125 -3.06 -3.50 -31.27
N PHE A 126 -3.95 -3.60 -30.27
CA PHE A 126 -4.78 -2.46 -29.85
C PHE A 126 -3.95 -1.32 -29.23
N ILE A 127 -2.93 -1.67 -28.47
CA ILE A 127 -2.04 -0.67 -27.87
C ILE A 127 -1.17 0.01 -28.95
N ASP A 128 -0.69 -0.75 -29.92
CA ASP A 128 0.23 -0.27 -30.97
C ASP A 128 -0.48 0.46 -32.12
N GLY A 129 -1.77 0.16 -32.35
CA GLY A 129 -2.62 0.79 -33.36
C GLY A 129 -3.57 1.85 -32.73
N PRO A 130 -4.81 1.47 -32.41
CA PRO A 130 -5.83 2.43 -32.00
C PRO A 130 -5.43 3.34 -30.84
N THR A 131 -4.67 2.82 -29.86
CA THR A 131 -4.22 3.64 -28.72
C THR A 131 -3.15 4.64 -29.12
N GLU A 132 -2.20 4.26 -29.99
CA GLU A 132 -1.19 5.18 -30.52
C GLU A 132 -1.80 6.26 -31.40
N GLU A 133 -2.75 5.89 -32.27
CA GLU A 133 -3.50 6.82 -33.12
C GLU A 133 -4.26 7.83 -32.27
N LEU A 134 -4.95 7.40 -31.20
CA LEU A 134 -5.63 8.28 -30.26
C LEU A 134 -4.68 9.25 -29.57
N CYS A 135 -3.51 8.77 -29.15
CA CYS A 135 -2.46 9.62 -28.58
C CYS A 135 -1.97 10.70 -29.57
N ALA A 136 -1.91 10.39 -30.86
CA ALA A 136 -1.49 11.32 -31.89
C ALA A 136 -2.53 12.41 -32.21
N MET A 137 -3.83 12.13 -31.95
CA MET A 137 -4.93 13.05 -32.21
C MET A 137 -5.09 14.17 -31.18
N VAL A 138 -4.46 14.07 -30.02
CA VAL A 138 -4.72 14.96 -28.89
C VAL A 138 -3.49 15.74 -28.45
N SER A 139 -3.74 16.96 -28.01
CA SER A 139 -2.78 17.84 -27.35
C SER A 139 -3.35 18.25 -25.99
N GLU A 140 -2.61 18.04 -24.91
CA GLU A 140 -3.02 18.43 -23.56
C GLU A 140 -3.34 19.93 -23.47
N TRP A 141 -2.57 20.77 -24.16
CA TRP A 141 -2.80 22.21 -24.24
C TRP A 141 -4.15 22.54 -24.88
N GLU A 142 -4.48 21.89 -26.00
CA GLU A 142 -5.76 22.12 -26.71
C GLU A 142 -6.95 21.62 -25.91
N ILE A 143 -6.83 20.47 -25.24
CA ILE A 143 -7.84 19.96 -24.33
C ILE A 143 -8.09 20.97 -23.21
N GLY A 144 -7.05 21.51 -22.58
CA GLY A 144 -7.16 22.53 -21.55
C GLY A 144 -7.83 23.83 -22.00
N GLN A 145 -7.54 24.29 -23.23
CA GLN A 145 -8.20 25.49 -23.80
C GLN A 145 -9.66 25.23 -24.18
N ARG A 146 -9.95 24.05 -24.68
CA ARG A 146 -11.26 23.63 -25.16
C ARG A 146 -12.18 23.17 -24.03
N MET A 147 -11.59 22.74 -22.91
CA MET A 147 -12.26 22.07 -21.78
C MET A 147 -12.98 20.78 -22.20
N ASP A 148 -12.52 20.14 -23.28
CA ASP A 148 -13.07 18.91 -23.83
C ASP A 148 -12.07 18.27 -24.82
N LEU A 149 -12.28 16.97 -25.13
CA LEU A 149 -11.54 16.28 -26.17
C LEU A 149 -11.96 16.78 -27.56
N PRO A 150 -11.08 16.73 -28.58
CA PRO A 150 -11.44 17.00 -29.96
C PRO A 150 -12.54 16.03 -30.46
N PRO A 151 -13.47 16.48 -31.32
CA PRO A 151 -14.54 15.62 -31.83
C PRO A 151 -14.05 14.34 -32.51
N GLU A 152 -12.94 14.41 -33.24
CA GLU A 152 -12.29 13.27 -33.89
C GLU A 152 -11.78 12.25 -32.89
N ALA A 153 -11.29 12.69 -31.72
CA ALA A 153 -10.89 11.78 -30.65
C ALA A 153 -12.10 11.05 -30.05
N TRP A 154 -13.22 11.76 -29.85
CA TRP A 154 -14.47 11.13 -29.39
C TRP A 154 -14.98 10.07 -30.37
N GLU A 155 -14.94 10.33 -31.67
CA GLU A 155 -15.36 9.36 -32.69
C GLU A 155 -14.41 8.16 -32.72
N HIS A 156 -13.09 8.37 -32.64
CA HIS A 156 -12.10 7.29 -32.57
C HIS A 156 -12.31 6.40 -31.33
N ILE A 157 -12.54 7.01 -30.16
CA ILE A 157 -12.83 6.29 -28.91
C ILE A 157 -14.05 5.37 -29.06
N LYS A 158 -15.14 5.88 -29.63
CA LYS A 158 -16.38 5.13 -29.87
C LYS A 158 -16.17 4.02 -30.89
N GLN A 159 -15.58 4.35 -32.03
CA GLN A 159 -15.37 3.43 -33.15
C GLN A 159 -14.51 2.22 -32.75
N HIS A 160 -13.45 2.45 -31.95
CA HIS A 160 -12.54 1.40 -31.52
C HIS A 160 -12.97 0.73 -30.21
N GLY A 161 -14.04 1.20 -29.54
CA GLY A 161 -14.62 0.57 -28.36
C GLY A 161 -13.77 0.72 -27.10
N PHE A 162 -13.11 1.86 -26.91
CA PHE A 162 -12.29 2.14 -25.72
C PHE A 162 -13.09 2.10 -24.41
N PHE A 163 -14.39 2.30 -24.45
CA PHE A 163 -15.23 2.24 -23.24
C PHE A 163 -15.62 0.82 -22.82
N ALA A 164 -15.28 -0.19 -23.61
CA ALA A 164 -15.67 -1.56 -23.38
C ALA A 164 -14.47 -2.53 -23.41
N LEU A 165 -13.30 -2.07 -23.01
CA LEU A 165 -12.07 -2.87 -23.06
C LEU A 165 -12.17 -4.15 -22.24
N ILE A 166 -12.63 -4.04 -20.99
CA ILE A 166 -12.71 -5.17 -20.04
C ILE A 166 -14.08 -5.89 -20.09
N ILE A 167 -15.06 -5.31 -20.78
CA ILE A 167 -16.37 -5.95 -20.92
C ILE A 167 -16.22 -7.25 -21.72
N PRO A 168 -16.78 -8.37 -21.26
CA PRO A 168 -16.71 -9.64 -21.99
C PRO A 168 -17.28 -9.53 -23.42
N LYS A 169 -16.68 -10.31 -24.33
CA LYS A 169 -17.08 -10.32 -25.75
C LYS A 169 -18.55 -10.69 -25.96
N GLU A 170 -19.12 -11.53 -25.09
CA GLU A 170 -20.54 -11.92 -25.11
C GLU A 170 -21.51 -10.74 -24.88
N TYR A 171 -21.04 -9.68 -24.23
CA TYR A 171 -21.79 -8.44 -24.02
C TYR A 171 -21.38 -7.32 -25.00
N GLY A 172 -20.62 -7.67 -26.05
CA GLY A 172 -20.19 -6.69 -27.06
C GLY A 172 -18.91 -5.92 -26.73
N GLY A 173 -18.22 -6.30 -25.65
CA GLY A 173 -16.93 -5.72 -25.27
C GLY A 173 -15.75 -6.38 -25.95
N LYS A 174 -14.54 -5.97 -25.60
CA LYS A 174 -13.30 -6.54 -26.13
C LYS A 174 -12.80 -7.74 -25.31
N GLY A 175 -13.19 -7.88 -24.05
CA GLY A 175 -12.78 -8.96 -23.16
C GLY A 175 -11.28 -8.91 -22.86
N PHE A 176 -10.68 -7.73 -22.84
CA PHE A 176 -9.26 -7.54 -22.54
C PHE A 176 -8.98 -7.79 -21.06
N SER A 177 -7.76 -8.22 -20.78
CA SER A 177 -7.29 -8.42 -19.42
C SER A 177 -7.17 -7.08 -18.65
N ALA A 178 -7.23 -7.15 -17.33
CA ALA A 178 -6.96 -5.99 -16.48
C ALA A 178 -5.55 -5.42 -16.73
N TYR A 179 -4.60 -6.27 -17.12
CA TYR A 179 -3.26 -5.82 -17.47
C TYR A 179 -3.27 -5.01 -18.77
N ALA A 180 -3.96 -5.45 -19.80
CA ALA A 180 -4.10 -4.71 -21.05
C ALA A 180 -4.79 -3.36 -20.83
N HIS A 181 -5.89 -3.33 -20.06
CA HIS A 181 -6.55 -2.08 -19.67
C HIS A 181 -5.58 -1.12 -18.97
N SER A 182 -4.78 -1.62 -18.04
CA SER A 182 -3.75 -0.83 -17.35
C SER A 182 -2.71 -0.28 -18.33
N GLN A 183 -2.26 -1.07 -19.32
CA GLN A 183 -1.30 -0.63 -20.32
C GLN A 183 -1.88 0.44 -21.25
N VAL A 184 -3.14 0.30 -21.67
CA VAL A 184 -3.85 1.34 -22.44
C VAL A 184 -3.95 2.63 -21.63
N ALA A 185 -4.44 2.56 -20.40
CA ALA A 185 -4.59 3.73 -19.53
C ALA A 185 -3.24 4.42 -19.28
N MET A 186 -2.18 3.65 -19.03
CA MET A 186 -0.82 4.16 -18.84
C MET A 186 -0.32 4.89 -20.09
N LYS A 187 -0.51 4.30 -21.28
CA LYS A 187 -0.10 4.90 -22.55
C LYS A 187 -0.83 6.22 -22.82
N LEU A 188 -2.16 6.24 -22.63
CA LEU A 188 -2.96 7.45 -22.77
C LEU A 188 -2.52 8.53 -21.77
N ALA A 189 -2.22 8.16 -20.52
CA ALA A 189 -1.76 9.08 -19.48
C ALA A 189 -0.41 9.73 -19.80
N THR A 190 0.44 9.09 -20.58
CA THR A 190 1.69 9.72 -21.05
C THR A 190 1.44 10.90 -22.00
N ARG A 191 0.25 10.97 -22.57
CA ARG A 191 -0.13 12.03 -23.51
C ARG A 191 -1.05 13.07 -22.88
N SER A 192 -2.11 12.61 -22.15
CA SER A 192 -3.07 13.47 -21.47
C SER A 192 -3.68 12.74 -20.30
N GLY A 193 -3.72 13.39 -19.14
CA GLY A 193 -4.41 12.91 -17.95
C GLY A 193 -5.93 12.85 -18.14
N ASP A 194 -6.49 13.84 -18.84
CA ASP A 194 -7.91 13.93 -19.15
C ASP A 194 -8.35 12.80 -20.08
N LEU A 195 -7.54 12.52 -21.12
CA LEU A 195 -7.79 11.41 -22.03
C LEU A 195 -7.78 10.05 -21.31
N ALA A 196 -6.79 9.83 -20.47
CA ALA A 196 -6.68 8.58 -19.70
C ALA A 196 -7.90 8.41 -18.78
N SER A 197 -8.30 9.48 -18.06
CA SER A 197 -9.45 9.45 -17.16
C SER A 197 -10.76 9.20 -17.92
N THR A 198 -10.91 9.82 -19.10
CA THR A 198 -12.09 9.64 -19.95
C THR A 198 -12.28 8.18 -20.37
N VAL A 199 -11.20 7.47 -20.69
CA VAL A 199 -11.27 6.06 -21.09
C VAL A 199 -11.33 5.12 -19.88
N MET A 200 -10.58 5.40 -18.81
CA MET A 200 -10.47 4.52 -17.65
C MET A 200 -11.78 4.44 -16.85
N VAL A 201 -12.41 5.57 -16.57
CA VAL A 201 -13.57 5.63 -15.66
C VAL A 201 -14.77 4.81 -16.16
N PRO A 202 -15.21 4.89 -17.43
CA PRO A 202 -16.29 4.03 -17.93
C PRO A 202 -15.98 2.54 -17.82
N ASN A 203 -14.76 2.12 -18.14
CA ASN A 203 -14.36 0.71 -18.02
C ASN A 203 -14.45 0.20 -16.58
N LEU A 204 -14.13 1.02 -15.59
CA LEU A 204 -14.22 0.65 -14.17
C LEU A 204 -15.66 0.64 -13.65
N SER A 205 -16.52 1.55 -14.14
CA SER A 205 -17.90 1.66 -13.65
C SER A 205 -18.85 0.69 -14.35
N LEU A 206 -18.65 0.39 -15.63
CA LEU A 206 -19.51 -0.52 -16.39
C LEU A 206 -19.42 -1.98 -15.96
N ILE A 207 -18.34 -2.38 -15.28
CA ILE A 207 -18.21 -3.74 -14.74
C ILE A 207 -19.23 -4.04 -13.62
N HIS A 208 -19.84 -3.01 -13.05
CA HIS A 208 -20.84 -3.11 -11.98
C HIS A 208 -22.29 -3.04 -12.49
N ILE A 209 -22.50 -2.91 -13.79
CA ILE A 209 -23.81 -2.93 -14.43
C ILE A 209 -24.09 -4.29 -15.05
#